data_08119b6b43952e81cfb1be7db1f46d7d
#
_entry.id   08119b6b43952e81cfb1be7db1f46d7d
#
_cell.length_a   1.000
_cell.length_b   1.000
_cell.length_c   1.000
_cell.angle_alpha   90.00
_cell.angle_beta   90.00
_cell.angle_gamma   90.00
#
_symmetry.space_group_name_H-M   'P 1'
#
loop_
_entity.id
_entity.type
_entity.pdbx_description
1 polymer ?
#
loop_
_entity_poly.entity_id
_entity_poly.type
_entity_poly.pdbx_seq_one_letter_code
_entity_poly.pdbx_strand_id
1 'polypeptide(L)'
;MSQFYRDYADFLRERFDGKMQKITVDAGFSCPNRDGTIGRGGCVYCNNLSFSPMPSRGSIAAQIEAGKAFFARKYPRMRYLAYFQSYTNTHGPIDRLMELYSEALATEGVDGLIIGTRPDCVSDELLRALSALGSPVIMEYGAESSHNDTLRVINRCHTWEQTVDTVERTVAAGLPVGLHFIMGLPGETEETMLQTAARAARLPISTLKFHQLQIISGTPLAREIQGLTHPSTSETSATSVTSATSEASETSTRIQNRPTFRGRPIEIFSVEAYIDLCVRIIETIVRENPSIAIERFTSQAPAEMLIAPRWGLKNYQFAHLLEKALKERFNA
;
A
#
# COMPACT_ATOMS: atom_id res chain seq x y z
N MET A 1 -17.54 -8.07 -10.89
CA MET A 1 -16.42 -8.76 -11.60
C MET A 1 -15.99 -7.83 -12.72
N SER A 2 -14.73 -7.46 -12.77
CA SER A 2 -14.19 -6.80 -13.94
C SER A 2 -14.00 -7.82 -15.06
N GLN A 3 -14.35 -7.43 -16.29
CA GLN A 3 -14.09 -8.28 -17.46
C GLN A 3 -12.67 -8.07 -18.03
N PHE A 4 -11.92 -7.11 -17.48
CA PHE A 4 -10.63 -6.66 -18.02
C PHE A 4 -9.44 -7.19 -17.23
N TYR A 5 -9.64 -7.57 -15.97
CA TYR A 5 -8.64 -8.16 -15.10
C TYR A 5 -9.29 -9.01 -14.01
N ARG A 6 -8.54 -9.93 -13.42
CA ARG A 6 -9.01 -10.72 -12.28
C ARG A 6 -9.08 -9.82 -11.04
N ASP A 7 -10.31 -9.66 -10.51
CA ASP A 7 -10.50 -8.85 -9.31
C ASP A 7 -10.27 -9.65 -8.02
N TYR A 8 -10.10 -8.94 -6.92
CA TYR A 8 -9.84 -9.55 -5.61
C TYR A 8 -11.03 -10.39 -5.09
N ALA A 9 -12.25 -10.08 -5.52
CA ALA A 9 -13.41 -10.87 -5.14
C ALA A 9 -13.38 -12.26 -5.79
N ASP A 10 -12.82 -12.39 -7.01
CA ASP A 10 -12.60 -13.69 -7.65
C ASP A 10 -11.57 -14.50 -6.88
N PHE A 11 -10.45 -13.88 -6.51
CA PHE A 11 -9.41 -14.50 -5.67
C PHE A 11 -9.96 -15.03 -4.35
N LEU A 12 -10.83 -14.27 -3.68
CA LEU A 12 -11.45 -14.70 -2.42
C LEU A 12 -12.46 -15.84 -2.63
N ARG A 13 -13.29 -15.77 -3.68
CA ARG A 13 -14.29 -16.83 -3.96
C ARG A 13 -13.69 -18.21 -4.27
N GLU A 14 -12.47 -18.24 -4.78
CA GLU A 14 -11.76 -19.50 -5.02
C GLU A 14 -11.21 -20.14 -3.74
N ARG A 15 -11.10 -19.38 -2.66
CA ARG A 15 -10.44 -19.80 -1.41
C ARG A 15 -11.37 -19.89 -0.22
N PHE A 16 -12.50 -19.22 -0.30
CA PHE A 16 -13.43 -19.11 0.83
C PHE A 16 -14.87 -19.28 0.35
N ASP A 17 -15.65 -19.96 1.18
CA ASP A 17 -17.08 -20.10 0.95
C ASP A 17 -17.82 -18.80 1.32
N GLY A 18 -18.49 -18.20 0.32
CA GLY A 18 -19.29 -16.99 0.53
C GLY A 18 -18.55 -15.67 0.39
N LYS A 19 -19.19 -14.63 0.89
CA LYS A 19 -18.64 -13.26 0.85
C LYS A 19 -17.75 -13.01 2.06
N MET A 20 -16.54 -12.58 1.78
CA MET A 20 -15.55 -12.26 2.80
C MET A 20 -15.46 -10.75 3.05
N GLN A 21 -15.26 -10.36 4.30
CA GLN A 21 -14.96 -8.99 4.71
C GLN A 21 -13.69 -8.96 5.54
N LYS A 22 -12.77 -8.07 5.20
CA LYS A 22 -11.60 -7.80 6.03
C LYS A 22 -12.02 -6.99 7.27
N ILE A 23 -11.65 -7.45 8.45
CA ILE A 23 -11.70 -6.67 9.70
C ILE A 23 -10.28 -6.33 10.08
N THR A 24 -9.95 -5.05 10.05
CA THR A 24 -8.64 -4.55 10.46
C THR A 24 -8.47 -4.68 11.96
N VAL A 25 -7.35 -5.26 12.39
CA VAL A 25 -6.93 -5.38 13.78
C VAL A 25 -5.57 -4.74 13.99
N ASP A 26 -5.38 -4.18 15.19
CA ASP A 26 -4.13 -3.62 15.66
C ASP A 26 -3.60 -4.48 16.81
N ALA A 27 -2.49 -5.15 16.58
CA ALA A 27 -1.86 -6.03 17.56
C ALA A 27 -0.82 -5.32 18.45
N GLY A 28 -0.71 -3.99 18.32
CA GLY A 28 0.20 -3.16 19.12
C GLY A 28 1.68 -3.31 18.73
N PHE A 29 1.98 -3.83 17.53
CA PHE A 29 3.35 -3.93 17.06
C PHE A 29 3.94 -2.57 16.70
N SER A 30 5.26 -2.49 16.71
CA SER A 30 6.02 -1.35 16.21
C SER A 30 6.44 -1.55 14.75
N CYS A 31 7.23 -0.61 14.26
CA CYS A 31 7.88 -0.74 12.95
C CYS A 31 9.41 -0.64 13.18
N PRO A 32 10.20 -1.63 12.75
CA PRO A 32 11.66 -1.64 12.95
C PRO A 32 12.37 -0.47 12.27
N ASN A 33 11.70 0.20 11.32
CA ASN A 33 12.17 1.47 10.74
C ASN A 33 11.82 2.70 11.60
N ARG A 34 11.16 2.52 12.74
CA ARG A 34 10.82 3.59 13.71
C ARG A 34 11.47 3.39 15.06
N ASP A 35 11.51 2.16 15.57
CA ASP A 35 12.02 1.82 16.89
C ASP A 35 13.56 1.73 16.95
N GLY A 36 14.23 1.82 15.83
CA GLY A 36 15.69 1.82 15.73
C GLY A 36 16.31 0.46 15.44
N THR A 37 15.50 -0.60 15.33
CA THR A 37 15.98 -1.97 15.03
C THR A 37 16.64 -2.04 13.65
N ILE A 38 16.03 -1.45 12.61
CA ILE A 38 16.56 -1.37 11.25
C ILE A 38 16.86 0.08 10.86
N GLY A 39 15.97 1.02 11.24
CA GLY A 39 16.07 2.41 10.89
C GLY A 39 15.37 3.31 11.91
N ARG A 40 15.40 4.64 11.66
CA ARG A 40 14.74 5.61 12.50
C ARG A 40 13.88 6.56 11.68
N GLY A 41 12.83 7.10 12.31
CA GLY A 41 11.93 8.10 11.72
C GLY A 41 10.82 7.52 10.81
N GLY A 42 10.94 6.26 10.39
CA GLY A 42 9.97 5.61 9.50
C GLY A 42 10.07 6.08 8.05
N CYS A 43 9.21 5.55 7.20
CA CYS A 43 9.10 5.99 5.81
C CYS A 43 8.60 7.44 5.74
N VAL A 44 9.11 8.22 4.79
CA VAL A 44 8.88 9.69 4.74
C VAL A 44 7.42 10.08 4.52
N TYR A 45 6.61 9.19 3.94
CA TYR A 45 5.18 9.39 3.68
C TYR A 45 4.27 8.81 4.78
N CYS A 46 4.83 8.03 5.74
CA CYS A 46 4.03 7.19 6.62
C CYS A 46 3.57 7.95 7.87
N ASN A 47 2.25 8.00 8.04
CA ASN A 47 1.60 8.29 9.30
C ASN A 47 0.56 7.19 9.58
N ASN A 48 0.83 6.31 10.54
CA ASN A 48 0.00 5.13 10.78
C ASN A 48 -1.45 5.49 11.19
N LEU A 49 -1.66 6.65 11.81
CA LEU A 49 -3.00 7.11 12.17
C LEU A 49 -3.90 7.34 10.94
N SER A 50 -3.31 7.58 9.76
CA SER A 50 -4.08 7.75 8.53
C SER A 50 -4.65 6.44 7.97
N PHE A 51 -4.10 5.29 8.37
CA PHE A 51 -4.52 3.96 7.90
C PHE A 51 -5.32 3.20 8.94
N SER A 52 -5.18 3.56 10.20
CA SER A 52 -5.83 2.93 11.35
C SER A 52 -6.48 4.02 12.22
N PRO A 53 -7.56 4.64 11.72
CA PRO A 53 -8.16 5.81 12.37
C PRO A 53 -8.83 5.51 13.71
N MET A 54 -9.07 4.24 14.00
CA MET A 54 -9.60 3.80 15.30
C MET A 54 -8.46 3.16 16.10
N PRO A 55 -7.98 3.79 17.19
CA PRO A 55 -7.11 3.09 18.12
C PRO A 55 -7.87 1.88 18.65
N SER A 56 -7.46 0.72 18.20
CA SER A 56 -8.06 -0.53 18.62
C SER A 56 -7.72 -0.76 20.09
N ARG A 57 -8.71 -0.61 20.94
CA ARG A 57 -8.61 -0.90 22.38
C ARG A 57 -9.13 -2.29 22.62
N GLY A 58 -8.39 -3.09 23.37
CA GLY A 58 -8.79 -4.44 23.77
C GLY A 58 -8.03 -5.54 23.04
N SER A 59 -8.42 -6.78 23.32
CA SER A 59 -7.87 -7.98 22.70
C SER A 59 -8.19 -8.04 21.20
N ILE A 60 -7.48 -8.88 20.45
CA ILE A 60 -7.74 -9.10 19.02
C ILE A 60 -9.19 -9.56 18.80
N ALA A 61 -9.68 -10.49 19.65
CA ALA A 61 -11.06 -10.96 19.59
C ALA A 61 -12.06 -9.80 19.79
N ALA A 62 -11.84 -8.92 20.77
CA ALA A 62 -12.72 -7.77 21.02
C ALA A 62 -12.77 -6.81 19.82
N GLN A 63 -11.65 -6.58 19.14
CA GLN A 63 -11.58 -5.75 17.93
C GLN A 63 -12.34 -6.41 16.76
N ILE A 64 -12.21 -7.72 16.59
CA ILE A 64 -12.94 -8.48 15.57
C ILE A 64 -14.44 -8.43 15.83
N GLU A 65 -14.90 -8.65 17.07
CA GLU A 65 -16.32 -8.58 17.42
C GLU A 65 -16.90 -7.18 17.17
N ALA A 66 -16.17 -6.12 17.50
CA ALA A 66 -16.57 -4.75 17.17
C ALA A 66 -16.71 -4.53 15.64
N GLY A 67 -15.77 -5.05 14.87
CA GLY A 67 -15.81 -5.02 13.40
C GLY A 67 -16.99 -5.81 12.83
N LYS A 68 -17.25 -7.01 13.35
CA LYS A 68 -18.43 -7.83 12.99
C LYS A 68 -19.72 -7.08 13.24
N ALA A 69 -19.88 -6.49 14.43
CA ALA A 69 -21.07 -5.71 14.79
C ALA A 69 -21.30 -4.52 13.85
N PHE A 70 -20.22 -3.88 13.39
CA PHE A 70 -20.32 -2.79 12.40
C PHE A 70 -20.84 -3.29 11.05
N PHE A 71 -20.30 -4.40 10.52
CA PHE A 71 -20.67 -4.93 9.20
C PHE A 71 -22.00 -5.69 9.20
N ALA A 72 -22.35 -6.37 10.29
CA ALA A 72 -23.58 -7.17 10.40
C ALA A 72 -24.86 -6.35 10.15
N ARG A 73 -24.85 -5.05 10.43
CA ARG A 73 -25.97 -4.13 10.13
C ARG A 73 -26.36 -4.14 8.65
N LYS A 74 -25.39 -4.34 7.75
CA LYS A 74 -25.60 -4.31 6.31
C LYS A 74 -25.54 -5.70 5.66
N TYR A 75 -24.77 -6.61 6.24
CA TYR A 75 -24.44 -7.92 5.67
C TYR A 75 -24.50 -9.03 6.72
N PRO A 76 -25.70 -9.57 7.03
CA PRO A 76 -25.90 -10.51 8.15
C PRO A 76 -25.28 -11.90 7.94
N ARG A 77 -24.88 -12.26 6.73
CA ARG A 77 -24.27 -13.57 6.39
C ARG A 77 -22.82 -13.41 5.87
N MET A 78 -22.08 -12.44 6.40
CA MET A 78 -20.68 -12.20 6.02
C MET A 78 -19.76 -13.10 6.84
N ARG A 79 -18.72 -13.62 6.19
CA ARG A 79 -17.57 -14.27 6.84
C ARG A 79 -16.41 -13.29 6.86
N TYR A 80 -15.42 -13.52 7.72
CA TYR A 80 -14.42 -12.50 8.00
C TYR A 80 -12.99 -13.01 7.85
N LEU A 81 -12.11 -12.11 7.42
CA LEU A 81 -10.67 -12.27 7.49
C LEU A 81 -10.13 -11.26 8.50
N ALA A 82 -9.39 -11.72 9.51
CA ALA A 82 -8.70 -10.82 10.41
C ALA A 82 -7.48 -10.24 9.70
N TYR A 83 -7.46 -8.91 9.51
CA TYR A 83 -6.42 -8.20 8.79
C TYR A 83 -5.52 -7.42 9.74
N PHE A 84 -4.35 -7.97 9.99
CA PHE A 84 -3.27 -7.32 10.74
C PHE A 84 -2.62 -6.29 9.82
N GLN A 85 -2.97 -5.02 9.97
CA GLN A 85 -2.54 -3.96 9.05
C GLN A 85 -1.57 -2.96 9.64
N SER A 86 -1.71 -2.64 10.94
CA SER A 86 -0.95 -1.57 11.58
C SER A 86 0.53 -1.93 11.73
N TYR A 87 1.42 -1.07 11.23
CA TYR A 87 2.88 -1.19 11.36
C TYR A 87 3.46 -2.46 10.70
N THR A 88 4.26 -3.26 11.45
CA THR A 88 4.95 -4.46 10.95
C THR A 88 4.53 -5.66 11.77
N ASN A 89 3.56 -6.41 11.27
CA ASN A 89 2.86 -7.43 12.07
C ASN A 89 3.61 -8.75 12.20
N THR A 90 4.87 -8.81 11.76
CA THR A 90 5.80 -9.93 11.97
C THR A 90 7.02 -9.49 12.79
N HIS A 91 7.00 -8.26 13.34
CA HIS A 91 8.09 -7.72 14.13
C HIS A 91 7.87 -7.97 15.62
N GLY A 92 8.25 -9.15 16.08
CA GLY A 92 8.14 -9.60 17.46
C GLY A 92 8.56 -11.04 17.65
N PRO A 93 8.59 -11.53 18.89
CA PRO A 93 8.83 -12.95 19.20
C PRO A 93 7.77 -13.84 18.56
N ILE A 94 8.18 -14.95 17.95
CA ILE A 94 7.28 -15.86 17.21
C ILE A 94 6.15 -16.37 18.08
N ASP A 95 6.43 -16.77 19.32
CA ASP A 95 5.41 -17.27 20.24
C ASP A 95 4.29 -16.22 20.43
N ARG A 96 4.69 -14.95 20.61
CA ARG A 96 3.71 -13.86 20.77
C ARG A 96 2.93 -13.58 19.48
N LEU A 97 3.58 -13.67 18.32
CA LEU A 97 2.91 -13.57 17.03
C LEU A 97 1.84 -14.66 16.88
N MET A 98 2.23 -15.91 17.17
CA MET A 98 1.34 -17.06 17.04
C MET A 98 0.18 -17.05 18.03
N GLU A 99 0.39 -16.56 19.27
CA GLU A 99 -0.71 -16.31 20.22
C GLU A 99 -1.78 -15.38 19.64
N LEU A 100 -1.37 -14.21 19.10
CA LEU A 100 -2.28 -13.20 18.55
C LEU A 100 -2.99 -13.69 17.28
N TYR A 101 -2.31 -14.43 16.43
CA TYR A 101 -2.91 -15.02 15.23
C TYR A 101 -3.91 -16.12 15.60
N SER A 102 -3.57 -16.95 16.59
CA SER A 102 -4.48 -17.99 17.09
C SER A 102 -5.70 -17.40 17.78
N GLU A 103 -5.56 -16.31 18.54
CA GLU A 103 -6.70 -15.56 19.13
C GLU A 103 -7.65 -15.06 18.03
N ALA A 104 -7.11 -14.51 16.93
CA ALA A 104 -7.93 -14.07 15.81
C ALA A 104 -8.69 -15.23 15.15
N LEU A 105 -8.02 -16.35 14.90
CA LEU A 105 -8.62 -17.54 14.27
C LEU A 105 -9.63 -18.24 15.17
N ALA A 106 -9.46 -18.19 16.51
CA ALA A 106 -10.41 -18.74 17.45
C ALA A 106 -11.71 -17.91 17.57
N THR A 107 -11.73 -16.70 17.00
CA THR A 107 -12.92 -15.84 17.01
C THR A 107 -13.94 -16.35 16.00
N GLU A 108 -15.17 -16.61 16.45
CA GLU A 108 -16.24 -17.16 15.63
C GLU A 108 -16.48 -16.33 14.36
N GLY A 109 -16.57 -17.00 13.20
CA GLY A 109 -16.82 -16.37 11.90
C GLY A 109 -15.57 -15.82 11.21
N VAL A 110 -14.39 -15.98 11.79
CA VAL A 110 -13.11 -15.70 11.14
C VAL A 110 -12.62 -16.96 10.43
N ASP A 111 -12.45 -16.86 9.10
CA ASP A 111 -12.05 -17.99 8.24
C ASP A 111 -10.57 -17.97 7.87
N GLY A 112 -9.86 -16.91 8.18
CA GLY A 112 -8.44 -16.80 7.86
C GLY A 112 -7.83 -15.46 8.25
N LEU A 113 -6.54 -15.33 7.96
CA LEU A 113 -5.73 -14.17 8.29
C LEU A 113 -5.21 -13.47 7.04
N ILE A 114 -5.06 -12.16 7.15
CA ILE A 114 -4.21 -11.38 6.25
C ILE A 114 -3.18 -10.67 7.12
N ILE A 115 -1.90 -10.88 6.85
CA ILE A 115 -0.81 -10.32 7.63
C ILE A 115 -0.04 -9.32 6.78
N GLY A 116 -0.33 -8.03 7.01
CA GLY A 116 0.37 -6.91 6.39
C GLY A 116 1.69 -6.65 7.11
N THR A 117 2.81 -6.72 6.39
CA THR A 117 4.13 -6.56 6.98
C THR A 117 5.17 -6.03 5.98
N ARG A 118 6.40 -5.88 6.47
CA ARG A 118 7.57 -5.56 5.66
C ARG A 118 8.21 -6.85 5.13
N PRO A 119 8.73 -6.86 3.89
CA PRO A 119 9.38 -8.07 3.35
C PRO A 119 10.65 -8.47 4.12
N ASP A 120 11.40 -7.51 4.66
CA ASP A 120 12.64 -7.72 5.41
C ASP A 120 12.43 -8.16 6.88
N CYS A 121 11.19 -8.46 7.28
CA CYS A 121 10.84 -8.82 8.67
C CYS A 121 10.15 -10.19 8.77
N VAL A 122 10.53 -11.14 7.91
CA VAL A 122 9.92 -12.47 7.87
C VAL A 122 11.01 -13.55 7.88
N SER A 123 10.98 -14.40 8.90
CA SER A 123 11.89 -15.55 9.01
C SER A 123 11.25 -16.82 8.44
N ASP A 124 12.08 -17.80 8.04
CA ASP A 124 11.59 -19.09 7.59
C ASP A 124 10.90 -19.88 8.72
N GLU A 125 11.30 -19.65 9.96
CA GLU A 125 10.64 -20.23 11.12
C GLU A 125 9.21 -19.74 11.25
N LEU A 126 8.98 -18.42 11.11
CA LEU A 126 7.64 -17.84 11.11
C LEU A 126 6.80 -18.36 9.93
N LEU A 127 7.37 -18.43 8.72
CA LEU A 127 6.64 -18.96 7.55
C LEU A 127 6.19 -20.41 7.77
N ARG A 128 7.06 -21.25 8.35
CA ARG A 128 6.69 -22.63 8.72
C ARG A 128 5.57 -22.67 9.76
N ALA A 129 5.67 -21.83 10.81
CA ALA A 129 4.64 -21.74 11.84
C ALA A 129 3.29 -21.30 11.28
N LEU A 130 3.27 -20.28 10.40
CA LEU A 130 2.05 -19.81 9.72
C LEU A 130 1.44 -20.86 8.80
N SER A 131 2.27 -21.57 8.04
CA SER A 131 1.83 -22.66 7.16
C SER A 131 1.21 -23.84 7.95
N ALA A 132 1.64 -24.03 9.20
CA ALA A 132 1.15 -25.10 10.07
C ALA A 132 -0.14 -24.74 10.83
N LEU A 133 -0.68 -23.51 10.71
CA LEU A 133 -1.89 -23.08 11.42
C LEU A 133 -3.17 -23.83 11.00
N GLY A 134 -3.18 -24.51 9.86
CA GLY A 134 -4.36 -25.23 9.35
C GLY A 134 -5.50 -24.34 8.88
N SER A 135 -5.31 -23.01 8.90
CA SER A 135 -6.26 -22.02 8.41
C SER A 135 -5.61 -21.17 7.31
N PRO A 136 -6.39 -20.65 6.36
CA PRO A 136 -5.86 -19.78 5.30
C PRO A 136 -5.15 -18.55 5.85
N VAL A 137 -3.90 -18.34 5.46
CA VAL A 137 -3.10 -17.14 5.78
C VAL A 137 -2.61 -16.53 4.48
N ILE A 138 -2.86 -15.23 4.29
CA ILE A 138 -2.38 -14.45 3.16
C ILE A 138 -1.33 -13.46 3.68
N MET A 139 -0.13 -13.49 3.10
CA MET A 139 0.93 -12.53 3.42
C MET A 139 0.84 -11.34 2.49
N GLU A 140 0.70 -10.11 3.04
CA GLU A 140 0.73 -8.86 2.27
C GLU A 140 2.01 -8.08 2.57
N TYR A 141 2.88 -7.91 1.58
CA TYR A 141 4.14 -7.18 1.75
C TYR A 141 4.05 -5.77 1.18
N GLY A 142 4.37 -4.79 2.01
CA GLY A 142 4.58 -3.42 1.57
C GLY A 142 5.92 -3.32 0.83
N ALA A 143 5.94 -3.58 -0.47
CA ALA A 143 7.10 -3.40 -1.33
C ALA A 143 7.34 -1.91 -1.66
N GLU A 144 6.27 -1.17 -1.85
CA GLU A 144 6.15 0.26 -2.12
C GLU A 144 6.69 0.69 -3.49
N SER A 145 7.87 0.20 -3.90
CA SER A 145 8.51 0.41 -5.20
C SER A 145 9.39 -0.78 -5.55
N SER A 146 9.67 -1.00 -6.84
CA SER A 146 10.68 -1.95 -7.31
C SER A 146 12.04 -1.29 -7.63
N HIS A 147 12.19 -0.01 -7.30
CA HIS A 147 13.39 0.78 -7.57
C HIS A 147 14.12 1.11 -6.26
N ASN A 148 15.33 0.57 -6.09
CA ASN A 148 16.12 0.72 -4.87
C ASN A 148 16.46 2.20 -4.57
N ASP A 149 16.61 3.04 -5.60
CA ASP A 149 16.82 4.47 -5.40
C ASP A 149 15.59 5.16 -4.80
N THR A 150 14.39 4.82 -5.26
CA THR A 150 13.14 5.27 -4.67
C THR A 150 13.03 4.79 -3.22
N LEU A 151 13.25 3.49 -2.98
CA LEU A 151 13.19 2.90 -1.63
C LEU A 151 14.15 3.60 -0.65
N ARG A 152 15.35 3.98 -1.12
CA ARG A 152 16.33 4.74 -0.31
C ARG A 152 15.83 6.16 0.00
N VAL A 153 15.30 6.86 -1.01
CA VAL A 153 14.79 8.24 -0.85
C VAL A 153 13.63 8.30 0.13
N ILE A 154 12.71 7.34 0.06
CA ILE A 154 11.56 7.29 0.98
C ILE A 154 11.89 6.69 2.35
N ASN A 155 13.16 6.43 2.64
CA ASN A 155 13.62 5.81 3.90
C ASN A 155 12.95 4.46 4.18
N ARG A 156 12.82 3.59 3.15
CA ARG A 156 12.15 2.29 3.31
C ARG A 156 13.03 1.26 4.02
N CYS A 157 14.35 1.38 3.93
CA CYS A 157 15.35 0.54 4.60
C CYS A 157 15.35 -0.95 4.20
N HIS A 158 14.74 -1.32 3.08
CA HIS A 158 14.91 -2.61 2.42
C HIS A 158 15.10 -2.42 0.92
N THR A 159 15.51 -3.47 0.21
CA THR A 159 15.70 -3.46 -1.24
C THR A 159 14.63 -4.27 -1.96
N TRP A 160 14.56 -4.10 -3.28
CA TRP A 160 13.68 -4.90 -4.12
C TRP A 160 14.06 -6.38 -4.09
N GLU A 161 15.35 -6.70 -4.07
CA GLU A 161 15.87 -8.07 -4.01
C GLU A 161 15.44 -8.78 -2.72
N GLN A 162 15.39 -8.07 -1.59
CA GLN A 162 14.84 -8.62 -0.34
C GLN A 162 13.33 -8.90 -0.47
N THR A 163 12.61 -8.08 -1.23
CA THR A 163 11.19 -8.35 -1.51
C THR A 163 11.03 -9.61 -2.34
N VAL A 164 11.83 -9.77 -3.41
CA VAL A 164 11.82 -10.95 -4.27
C VAL A 164 12.11 -12.22 -3.46
N ASP A 165 13.22 -12.24 -2.72
CA ASP A 165 13.61 -13.36 -1.86
C ASP A 165 12.48 -13.77 -0.89
N THR A 166 11.88 -12.78 -0.22
CA THR A 166 10.81 -13.08 0.74
C THR A 166 9.54 -13.60 0.07
N VAL A 167 9.20 -13.09 -1.12
CA VAL A 167 8.08 -13.63 -1.92
C VAL A 167 8.34 -15.10 -2.24
N GLU A 168 9.51 -15.43 -2.75
CA GLU A 168 9.89 -16.80 -3.14
C GLU A 168 9.83 -17.76 -1.94
N ARG A 169 10.41 -17.38 -0.80
CA ARG A 169 10.38 -18.17 0.45
C ARG A 169 8.95 -18.38 0.96
N THR A 170 8.12 -17.33 0.89
CA THR A 170 6.72 -17.39 1.35
C THR A 170 5.89 -18.33 0.47
N VAL A 171 6.05 -18.23 -0.84
CA VAL A 171 5.37 -19.14 -1.78
C VAL A 171 5.86 -20.57 -1.63
N ALA A 172 7.17 -20.78 -1.41
CA ALA A 172 7.72 -22.10 -1.13
C ALA A 172 7.17 -22.72 0.18
N ALA A 173 6.78 -21.89 1.15
CA ALA A 173 6.08 -22.32 2.36
C ALA A 173 4.58 -22.59 2.13
N GLY A 174 4.06 -22.45 0.91
CA GLY A 174 2.65 -22.68 0.55
C GLY A 174 1.69 -21.53 0.89
N LEU A 175 2.21 -20.33 1.21
CA LEU A 175 1.41 -19.20 1.61
C LEU A 175 1.18 -18.26 0.41
N PRO A 176 -0.08 -17.86 0.11
CA PRO A 176 -0.38 -16.83 -0.89
C PRO A 176 0.24 -15.48 -0.53
N VAL A 177 0.79 -14.80 -1.54
CA VAL A 177 1.44 -13.49 -1.38
C VAL A 177 0.70 -12.41 -2.11
N GLY A 178 0.49 -11.28 -1.45
CA GLY A 178 0.10 -10.00 -2.04
C GLY A 178 1.22 -8.97 -1.92
N LEU A 179 1.40 -8.13 -2.93
CA LEU A 179 2.30 -6.99 -2.89
C LEU A 179 1.54 -5.68 -2.93
N HIS A 180 2.07 -4.69 -2.21
CA HIS A 180 1.53 -3.36 -2.12
C HIS A 180 2.52 -2.32 -2.65
N PHE A 181 2.05 -1.43 -3.54
CA PHE A 181 2.85 -0.38 -4.18
C PHE A 181 2.20 0.99 -4.09
N ILE A 182 3.05 2.03 -4.03
CA ILE A 182 2.63 3.43 -4.03
C ILE A 182 3.08 4.05 -5.35
N MET A 183 2.15 4.63 -6.10
CA MET A 183 2.42 5.29 -7.37
C MET A 183 2.66 6.78 -7.18
N GLY A 184 3.70 7.32 -7.80
CA GLY A 184 4.07 8.73 -7.71
C GLY A 184 5.06 9.08 -6.60
N LEU A 185 5.81 8.10 -6.10
CA LEU A 185 6.88 8.31 -5.12
C LEU A 185 7.97 9.26 -5.66
N PRO A 186 8.75 9.92 -4.78
CA PRO A 186 9.76 10.90 -5.19
C PRO A 186 10.77 10.32 -6.19
N GLY A 187 10.85 10.95 -7.37
CA GLY A 187 11.74 10.57 -8.46
C GLY A 187 11.20 9.50 -9.41
N GLU A 188 10.00 8.97 -9.15
CA GLU A 188 9.36 8.03 -10.08
C GLU A 188 8.71 8.75 -11.26
N THR A 189 8.86 8.15 -12.42
CA THR A 189 8.19 8.52 -13.67
C THR A 189 7.12 7.48 -13.99
N GLU A 190 6.25 7.78 -14.94
CA GLU A 190 5.27 6.82 -15.42
C GLU A 190 5.93 5.52 -15.91
N GLU A 191 7.05 5.62 -16.61
CA GLU A 191 7.82 4.47 -17.08
C GLU A 191 8.29 3.59 -15.91
N THR A 192 8.87 4.18 -14.85
CA THR A 192 9.34 3.42 -13.68
C THR A 192 8.20 2.79 -12.90
N MET A 193 7.03 3.44 -12.83
CA MET A 193 5.81 2.87 -12.23
C MET A 193 5.29 1.67 -13.03
N LEU A 194 5.30 1.74 -14.36
CA LEU A 194 4.94 0.60 -15.23
C LEU A 194 5.97 -0.53 -15.14
N GLN A 195 7.26 -0.22 -15.05
CA GLN A 195 8.30 -1.21 -14.76
C GLN A 195 8.07 -1.91 -13.43
N THR A 196 7.63 -1.18 -12.40
CA THR A 196 7.26 -1.77 -11.10
C THR A 196 6.11 -2.76 -11.25
N ALA A 197 5.06 -2.42 -12.00
CA ALA A 197 3.96 -3.33 -12.27
C ALA A 197 4.41 -4.60 -13.03
N ALA A 198 5.25 -4.44 -14.06
CA ALA A 198 5.79 -5.56 -14.84
C ALA A 198 6.70 -6.48 -14.00
N ARG A 199 7.60 -5.91 -13.19
CA ARG A 199 8.48 -6.68 -12.30
C ARG A 199 7.67 -7.46 -11.26
N ALA A 200 6.65 -6.83 -10.66
CA ALA A 200 5.77 -7.49 -9.70
C ALA A 200 4.97 -8.63 -10.34
N ALA A 201 4.46 -8.42 -11.56
CA ALA A 201 3.66 -9.42 -12.26
C ALA A 201 4.45 -10.69 -12.67
N ARG A 202 5.79 -10.62 -12.71
CA ARG A 202 6.66 -11.78 -12.97
C ARG A 202 6.96 -12.62 -11.74
N LEU A 203 6.60 -12.14 -10.55
CA LEU A 203 6.77 -12.89 -9.32
C LEU A 203 5.60 -13.89 -9.12
N PRO A 204 5.81 -14.97 -8.36
CA PRO A 204 4.79 -15.98 -8.10
C PRO A 204 3.77 -15.50 -7.04
N ILE A 205 3.24 -14.30 -7.21
CA ILE A 205 2.29 -13.68 -6.29
C ILE A 205 0.84 -13.94 -6.68
N SER A 206 -0.05 -13.81 -5.73
CA SER A 206 -1.49 -14.01 -5.92
C SER A 206 -2.26 -12.71 -6.14
N THR A 207 -1.83 -11.64 -5.48
CA THR A 207 -2.56 -10.38 -5.49
C THR A 207 -1.65 -9.15 -5.56
N LEU A 208 -2.17 -8.07 -6.14
CA LEU A 208 -1.54 -6.76 -6.18
C LEU A 208 -2.49 -5.69 -5.65
N LYS A 209 -1.90 -4.75 -4.93
CA LYS A 209 -2.58 -3.57 -4.39
C LYS A 209 -1.77 -2.34 -4.75
N PHE A 210 -2.41 -1.37 -5.38
CA PHE A 210 -1.82 -0.08 -5.70
C PHE A 210 -2.57 1.04 -5.00
N HIS A 211 -1.89 2.14 -4.75
CA HIS A 211 -2.54 3.42 -4.50
C HIS A 211 -1.64 4.58 -4.88
N GLN A 212 -2.26 5.71 -5.15
CA GLN A 212 -1.56 6.97 -5.38
C GLN A 212 -0.81 7.41 -4.11
N LEU A 213 0.30 8.10 -4.28
CA LEU A 213 0.95 8.79 -3.18
C LEU A 213 -0.02 9.80 -2.56
N GLN A 214 -0.13 9.74 -1.25
CA GLN A 214 -0.88 10.70 -0.45
C GLN A 214 0.08 11.53 0.41
N ILE A 215 -0.05 12.84 0.34
CA ILE A 215 0.66 13.75 1.22
C ILE A 215 -0.16 13.89 2.51
N ILE A 216 0.33 13.26 3.57
CA ILE A 216 -0.36 13.17 4.86
C ILE A 216 0.31 14.13 5.85
N SER A 217 -0.50 14.89 6.57
CA SER A 217 -0.02 15.83 7.59
C SER A 217 0.84 15.13 8.66
N GLY A 218 1.83 15.85 9.17
CA GLY A 218 2.76 15.34 10.19
C GLY A 218 3.85 14.41 9.66
N THR A 219 3.87 14.10 8.36
CA THR A 219 4.95 13.30 7.75
C THR A 219 6.15 14.17 7.35
N PRO A 220 7.39 13.60 7.28
CA PRO A 220 8.54 14.30 6.73
C PRO A 220 8.30 14.85 5.32
N LEU A 221 7.63 14.06 4.47
CA LEU A 221 7.26 14.45 3.12
C LEU A 221 6.38 15.70 3.10
N ALA A 222 5.32 15.74 3.93
CA ALA A 222 4.44 16.89 4.03
C ALA A 222 5.17 18.15 4.53
N ARG A 223 6.02 18.02 5.52
CA ARG A 223 6.80 19.16 6.06
C ARG A 223 7.68 19.78 5.00
N GLU A 224 8.39 18.98 4.22
CA GLU A 224 9.27 19.50 3.16
C GLU A 224 8.48 20.18 2.04
N ILE A 225 7.39 19.58 1.58
CA ILE A 225 6.54 20.17 0.53
C ILE A 225 5.91 21.49 0.99
N GLN A 226 5.60 21.62 2.27
CA GLN A 226 5.02 22.84 2.83
C GLN A 226 6.08 23.91 3.20
N GLY A 227 7.36 23.65 2.94
CA GLY A 227 8.45 24.55 3.31
C GLY A 227 8.70 24.65 4.82
N LEU A 228 8.21 23.67 5.60
CA LEU A 228 8.32 23.62 7.06
C LEU A 228 9.57 22.83 7.53
N THR A 229 10.60 22.75 6.73
CA THR A 229 11.89 22.19 7.14
C THR A 229 12.60 23.17 8.07
N HIS A 230 13.01 22.69 9.22
CA HIS A 230 13.88 23.49 10.13
C HIS A 230 15.11 23.98 9.37
N PRO A 231 15.52 25.24 9.52
CA PRO A 231 16.76 25.70 8.97
C PRO A 231 17.91 24.95 9.67
N SER A 232 18.56 24.05 8.94
CA SER A 232 19.91 23.64 9.31
C SER A 232 20.78 24.85 9.14
N THR A 233 21.45 25.29 10.21
CA THR A 233 22.46 26.34 10.26
C THR A 233 23.49 26.17 9.14
N SER A 234 23.39 26.97 8.10
CA SER A 234 24.52 27.46 7.31
C SER A 234 24.07 28.69 6.53
N GLU A 235 24.68 29.80 6.88
CA GLU A 235 24.48 31.12 6.30
C GLU A 235 24.94 31.21 4.83
N THR A 236 24.42 32.30 4.21
CA THR A 236 24.87 33.04 3.02
C THR A 236 24.26 32.60 1.70
N SER A 237 23.53 33.40 1.04
CA SER A 237 23.62 34.72 0.46
C SER A 237 22.35 35.02 -0.37
N ALA A 238 21.84 36.22 -0.19
CA ALA A 238 20.77 36.78 -1.02
C ALA A 238 21.33 37.15 -2.40
N THR A 239 20.61 36.80 -3.46
CA THR A 239 20.76 37.51 -4.74
C THR A 239 19.40 37.72 -5.40
N SER A 240 19.21 38.93 -5.80
CA SER A 240 18.05 39.62 -6.37
C SER A 240 17.44 38.96 -7.59
N VAL A 241 16.10 39.00 -7.61
CA VAL A 241 15.27 38.63 -8.79
C VAL A 241 15.23 39.82 -9.73
N THR A 242 15.71 39.65 -10.94
CA THR A 242 15.40 40.51 -12.09
C THR A 242 14.43 39.81 -13.03
N SER A 243 13.37 40.51 -13.35
CA SER A 243 12.33 40.11 -14.31
C SER A 243 12.87 40.04 -15.74
N ALA A 244 12.60 38.95 -16.45
CA ALA A 244 12.66 38.91 -17.92
C ALA A 244 11.49 38.06 -18.45
N THR A 245 10.67 38.71 -19.23
CA THR A 245 9.60 38.16 -20.05
C THR A 245 10.17 37.44 -21.27
N SER A 246 9.72 36.22 -21.54
CA SER A 246 9.58 35.70 -22.92
C SER A 246 8.77 34.41 -22.94
N GLU A 247 7.88 34.33 -23.91
CA GLU A 247 7.00 33.21 -24.24
C GLU A 247 7.79 31.96 -24.55
N ALA A 248 7.55 30.88 -23.82
CA ALA A 248 8.02 29.55 -24.14
C ALA A 248 6.91 28.53 -23.88
N SER A 249 6.72 27.63 -24.82
CA SER A 249 5.68 26.64 -25.03
C SER A 249 5.05 26.03 -23.76
N GLU A 250 3.76 25.83 -23.77
CA GLU A 250 2.93 25.29 -22.65
C GLU A 250 3.41 23.94 -22.07
N THR A 251 4.23 23.21 -22.80
CA THR A 251 4.81 21.93 -22.37
C THR A 251 5.97 22.11 -21.38
N SER A 252 6.71 23.22 -21.48
CA SER A 252 7.86 23.50 -20.61
C SER A 252 7.42 24.08 -19.23
N THR A 253 6.26 24.74 -19.18
CA THR A 253 5.74 25.38 -17.96
C THR A 253 5.19 24.38 -16.94
N ARG A 254 4.75 23.18 -17.38
CA ARG A 254 4.28 22.10 -16.48
C ARG A 254 5.39 21.47 -15.65
N ILE A 255 6.64 21.54 -16.10
CA ILE A 255 7.79 20.91 -15.40
C ILE A 255 8.29 21.80 -14.27
N GLN A 256 8.09 23.11 -14.30
CA GLN A 256 8.69 24.06 -13.35
C GLN A 256 7.98 24.17 -11.99
N ASN A 257 6.79 23.57 -11.79
CA ASN A 257 5.99 23.70 -10.55
C ASN A 257 5.63 22.37 -9.87
N ARG A 258 6.30 21.27 -10.18
CA ARG A 258 6.05 20.02 -9.45
C ARG A 258 6.67 20.09 -8.05
N PRO A 259 5.94 19.68 -6.99
CA PRO A 259 6.54 19.58 -5.68
C PRO A 259 7.69 18.59 -5.70
N THR A 260 8.72 18.86 -4.91
CA THR A 260 9.89 17.99 -4.80
C THR A 260 10.08 17.52 -3.38
N PHE A 261 10.73 16.37 -3.24
CA PHE A 261 11.24 15.86 -1.97
C PHE A 261 12.70 15.48 -2.15
N ARG A 262 13.59 16.08 -1.36
CA ARG A 262 15.06 15.94 -1.48
C ARG A 262 15.54 16.19 -2.92
N GLY A 263 15.00 17.23 -3.56
CA GLY A 263 15.31 17.61 -4.95
C GLY A 263 14.74 16.68 -6.01
N ARG A 264 13.96 15.64 -5.66
CA ARG A 264 13.32 14.73 -6.61
C ARG A 264 11.85 15.11 -6.82
N PRO A 265 11.36 15.17 -8.05
CA PRO A 265 9.97 15.51 -8.33
C PRO A 265 9.03 14.45 -7.76
N ILE A 266 7.85 14.90 -7.34
CA ILE A 266 6.75 14.07 -6.84
C ILE A 266 5.60 14.18 -7.82
N GLU A 267 4.96 13.07 -8.13
CA GLU A 267 3.74 13.08 -8.92
C GLU A 267 2.50 13.13 -8.02
N ILE A 268 1.80 14.25 -8.03
CA ILE A 268 0.48 14.39 -7.42
C ILE A 268 -0.55 14.32 -8.53
N PHE A 269 -1.14 13.16 -8.72
CA PHE A 269 -2.04 12.88 -9.83
C PHE A 269 -3.36 13.63 -9.73
N SER A 270 -3.89 14.12 -10.87
CA SER A 270 -5.33 14.31 -11.04
C SER A 270 -6.03 12.94 -11.11
N VAL A 271 -7.36 12.94 -11.01
CA VAL A 271 -8.15 11.70 -11.13
C VAL A 271 -7.93 11.05 -12.50
N GLU A 272 -7.99 11.85 -13.55
CA GLU A 272 -7.87 11.44 -14.94
C GLU A 272 -6.49 10.85 -15.23
N ALA A 273 -5.42 11.56 -14.86
CA ALA A 273 -4.04 11.10 -15.05
C ALA A 273 -3.78 9.79 -14.28
N TYR A 274 -4.37 9.63 -13.10
CA TYR A 274 -4.21 8.40 -12.34
C TYR A 274 -5.03 7.24 -12.92
N ILE A 275 -6.21 7.50 -13.48
CA ILE A 275 -6.99 6.50 -14.21
C ILE A 275 -6.21 6.02 -15.43
N ASP A 276 -5.62 6.92 -16.22
CA ASP A 276 -4.81 6.55 -17.39
C ASP A 276 -3.61 5.66 -17.00
N LEU A 277 -2.93 6.02 -15.91
CA LEU A 277 -1.85 5.17 -15.36
C LEU A 277 -2.39 3.80 -14.92
N CYS A 278 -3.53 3.74 -14.23
CA CYS A 278 -4.13 2.49 -13.78
C CYS A 278 -4.52 1.58 -14.95
N VAL A 279 -5.07 2.12 -16.03
CA VAL A 279 -5.38 1.37 -17.27
C VAL A 279 -4.09 0.71 -17.80
N ARG A 280 -3.00 1.47 -17.92
CA ARG A 280 -1.71 0.95 -18.41
C ARG A 280 -1.06 -0.06 -17.46
N ILE A 281 -1.23 0.10 -16.16
CA ILE A 281 -0.82 -0.89 -15.15
C ILE A 281 -1.61 -2.19 -15.35
N ILE A 282 -2.93 -2.12 -15.55
CA ILE A 282 -3.77 -3.29 -15.80
C ILE A 282 -3.34 -3.99 -17.10
N GLU A 283 -3.16 -3.25 -18.20
CA GLU A 283 -2.66 -3.80 -19.48
C GLU A 283 -1.33 -4.53 -19.28
N THR A 284 -0.43 -3.95 -18.49
CA THR A 284 0.88 -4.54 -18.19
C THR A 284 0.76 -5.83 -17.38
N ILE A 285 -0.05 -5.83 -16.32
CA ILE A 285 -0.25 -7.01 -15.45
C ILE A 285 -0.92 -8.14 -16.23
N VAL A 286 -2.00 -7.84 -16.96
CA VAL A 286 -2.73 -8.86 -17.74
C VAL A 286 -1.86 -9.48 -18.83
N ARG A 287 -0.99 -8.68 -19.46
CA ARG A 287 -0.03 -9.18 -20.45
C ARG A 287 1.04 -10.08 -19.83
N GLU A 288 1.58 -9.73 -18.66
CA GLU A 288 2.65 -10.48 -18.00
C GLU A 288 2.11 -11.72 -17.26
N ASN A 289 1.00 -11.54 -16.51
CA ASN A 289 0.39 -12.61 -15.71
C ASN A 289 -1.10 -12.34 -15.38
N PRO A 290 -2.04 -12.81 -16.21
CA PRO A 290 -3.47 -12.57 -16.00
C PRO A 290 -4.06 -13.31 -14.78
N SER A 291 -3.32 -14.22 -14.14
CA SER A 291 -3.77 -14.93 -12.95
C SER A 291 -3.68 -14.12 -11.67
N ILE A 292 -2.95 -12.99 -11.68
CA ILE A 292 -2.83 -12.12 -10.52
C ILE A 292 -4.12 -11.31 -10.34
N ALA A 293 -4.67 -11.35 -9.13
CA ALA A 293 -5.84 -10.55 -8.81
C ALA A 293 -5.44 -9.15 -8.32
N ILE A 294 -6.15 -8.12 -8.76
CA ILE A 294 -5.92 -6.75 -8.31
C ILE A 294 -6.95 -6.39 -7.24
N GLU A 295 -6.47 -5.98 -6.06
CA GLU A 295 -7.33 -5.68 -4.92
C GLU A 295 -7.94 -4.28 -5.04
N ARG A 296 -7.11 -3.28 -5.30
CA ARG A 296 -7.53 -1.88 -5.43
C ARG A 296 -6.44 -1.02 -6.04
N PHE A 297 -6.86 0.16 -6.51
CA PHE A 297 -5.97 1.19 -7.05
C PHE A 297 -5.90 2.46 -6.22
N THR A 298 -6.72 2.60 -5.18
CA THR A 298 -6.77 3.82 -4.38
C THR A 298 -6.75 3.53 -2.90
N SER A 299 -6.24 4.48 -2.13
CA SER A 299 -6.33 4.52 -0.68
C SER A 299 -7.04 5.80 -0.25
N GLN A 300 -7.68 5.75 0.91
CA GLN A 300 -8.33 6.90 1.53
C GLN A 300 -7.68 7.15 2.88
N ALA A 301 -7.35 8.41 3.14
CA ALA A 301 -6.96 8.89 4.45
C ALA A 301 -8.07 9.79 5.03
N PRO A 302 -8.12 9.99 6.35
CA PRO A 302 -9.00 10.97 6.96
C PRO A 302 -8.81 12.36 6.32
N ALA A 303 -9.93 13.03 6.01
CA ALA A 303 -9.90 14.28 5.26
C ALA A 303 -9.09 15.39 5.95
N GLU A 304 -9.08 15.38 7.28
CA GLU A 304 -8.34 16.30 8.12
C GLU A 304 -6.82 16.06 8.07
N MET A 305 -6.39 14.85 7.72
CA MET A 305 -4.97 14.50 7.61
C MET A 305 -4.46 14.62 6.17
N LEU A 306 -5.33 14.54 5.17
CA LEU A 306 -4.96 14.52 3.76
C LEU A 306 -4.69 15.93 3.24
N ILE A 307 -3.45 16.19 2.80
CA ILE A 307 -3.05 17.44 2.15
C ILE A 307 -3.30 17.35 0.64
N ALA A 308 -2.82 16.27 0.00
CA ALA A 308 -2.96 16.03 -1.44
C ALA A 308 -2.84 14.53 -1.79
N PRO A 309 -3.41 14.08 -2.93
CA PRO A 309 -4.43 14.76 -3.74
C PRO A 309 -5.80 14.75 -3.05
N ARG A 310 -6.57 15.81 -3.21
CA ARG A 310 -7.93 15.91 -2.66
C ARG A 310 -8.97 15.68 -3.76
N TRP A 311 -9.15 14.43 -4.17
CA TRP A 311 -10.11 14.09 -5.24
C TRP A 311 -11.57 14.14 -4.80
N GLY A 312 -11.85 14.01 -3.50
CA GLY A 312 -13.22 13.94 -2.98
C GLY A 312 -13.98 12.67 -3.37
N LEU A 313 -13.32 11.69 -3.94
CA LEU A 313 -13.90 10.41 -4.40
C LEU A 313 -13.76 9.33 -3.36
N LYS A 314 -14.79 8.50 -3.22
CA LYS A 314 -14.72 7.22 -2.50
C LYS A 314 -14.14 6.14 -3.42
N ASN A 315 -13.54 5.08 -2.84
CA ASN A 315 -12.92 3.99 -3.61
C ASN A 315 -13.86 3.40 -4.68
N TYR A 316 -15.15 3.21 -4.36
CA TYR A 316 -16.11 2.66 -5.32
C TYR A 316 -16.41 3.61 -6.49
N GLN A 317 -16.35 4.94 -6.26
CA GLN A 317 -16.54 5.94 -7.31
C GLN A 317 -15.33 5.95 -8.26
N PHE A 318 -14.13 5.88 -7.71
CA PHE A 318 -12.91 5.73 -8.52
C PHE A 318 -12.94 4.43 -9.33
N ALA A 319 -13.30 3.29 -8.71
CA ALA A 319 -13.43 2.02 -9.41
C ALA A 319 -14.43 2.07 -10.57
N HIS A 320 -15.54 2.80 -10.40
CA HIS A 320 -16.52 3.01 -11.48
C HIS A 320 -15.94 3.82 -12.65
N LEU A 321 -15.20 4.89 -12.36
CA LEU A 321 -14.53 5.70 -13.39
C LEU A 321 -13.45 4.89 -14.13
N LEU A 322 -12.67 4.10 -13.41
CA LEU A 322 -11.67 3.22 -13.99
C LEU A 322 -12.31 2.16 -14.90
N GLU A 323 -13.41 1.55 -14.47
CA GLU A 323 -14.15 0.57 -15.26
C GLU A 323 -14.69 1.19 -16.58
N LYS A 324 -15.13 2.46 -16.52
CA LYS A 324 -15.54 3.20 -17.70
C LYS A 324 -14.37 3.42 -18.66
N ALA A 325 -13.23 3.87 -18.18
CA ALA A 325 -12.02 4.08 -18.98
C ALA A 325 -11.52 2.78 -19.62
N LEU A 326 -11.57 1.66 -18.89
CA LEU A 326 -11.23 0.35 -19.43
C LEU A 326 -12.16 -0.07 -20.58
N LYS A 327 -13.49 0.17 -20.46
CA LYS A 327 -14.45 -0.09 -21.54
C LYS A 327 -14.14 0.74 -22.79
N GLU A 328 -13.85 2.03 -22.61
CA GLU A 328 -13.46 2.91 -23.70
C GLU A 328 -12.16 2.44 -24.38
N ARG A 329 -11.19 2.00 -23.60
CA ARG A 329 -9.88 1.54 -24.08
C ARG A 329 -9.92 0.20 -24.82
N PHE A 330 -10.69 -0.76 -24.31
CA PHE A 330 -10.69 -2.14 -24.84
C PHE A 330 -11.84 -2.41 -25.83
N ASN A 331 -12.84 -1.53 -25.93
CA ASN A 331 -13.92 -1.63 -26.91
C ASN A 331 -13.73 -0.68 -28.11
N ALA A 332 -12.66 0.12 -28.12
CA ALA A 332 -12.23 0.96 -29.25
C ALA A 332 -11.24 0.18 -30.14
#